data_9b29ca5ce39139de83a9850fb2ea7b87
#
_entry.id   9b29ca5ce39139de83a9850fb2ea7b87
#
_cell.length_a   1.000
_cell.length_b   1.000
_cell.length_c   1.000
_cell.angle_alpha   90.00
_cell.angle_beta   90.00
_cell.angle_gamma   90.00
#
_symmetry.space_group_name_H-M   'P 1'
#
loop_
_entity.id
_entity.type
_entity.pdbx_description
1 polymer ?
#
loop_
_entity_poly.entity_id
_entity_poly.type
_entity_poly.pdbx_seq_one_letter_code
_entity_poly.pdbx_strand_id
1 'polypeptide(L)'
;MPAVPAVQGRSAGKPGTARRRAGRPSAALLDKAGITAAALELINRKGYDGLTMAGLAKELDVAPSALYNHVAAKRDVLLLVEDHLTSLVDVSDFGSAPWEEAVRSWAWSYRNVFAEHTPLIPVIAVLPVTDAPQTLAMYETVSKGFLDAGFPQDRVVSSIVALESFIFGSAYDVTAPEDIFEAGSMAGNTPNFTAAVRSAAARNVAEGPGRPADVAFELGLEALISGLGALRG
;
A
#
# COMPACT_ATOMS: atom_id res chain seq x y z
N MET A 1 -97.12 -10.48 26.86
CA MET A 1 -95.78 -10.43 27.44
C MET A 1 -94.92 -11.46 26.75
N PRO A 2 -94.07 -11.08 25.74
CA PRO A 2 -93.14 -12.04 25.13
C PRO A 2 -91.73 -11.88 25.67
N ALA A 3 -91.04 -13.00 25.82
CA ALA A 3 -89.71 -13.18 26.28
C ALA A 3 -88.70 -12.85 25.20
N VAL A 4 -87.56 -12.23 25.60
CA VAL A 4 -86.40 -11.90 24.77
C VAL A 4 -85.45 -13.10 24.74
N PRO A 5 -84.96 -13.57 23.61
CA PRO A 5 -83.95 -14.61 23.55
C PRO A 5 -82.48 -14.05 23.73
N ALA A 6 -81.64 -14.82 24.43
CA ALA A 6 -80.27 -14.58 24.74
C ALA A 6 -79.40 -14.70 23.49
N VAL A 7 -78.48 -13.72 23.30
CA VAL A 7 -77.46 -13.71 22.27
C VAL A 7 -76.20 -14.41 22.79
N GLN A 8 -75.77 -15.46 22.11
CA GLN A 8 -74.52 -16.19 22.34
C GLN A 8 -73.33 -15.37 21.93
N GLY A 9 -72.37 -15.20 22.85
CA GLY A 9 -71.11 -14.51 22.62
C GLY A 9 -70.18 -15.28 21.67
N ARG A 10 -69.72 -14.58 20.61
CA ARG A 10 -68.68 -15.06 19.74
C ARG A 10 -67.25 -14.72 20.35
N SER A 11 -66.50 -15.80 20.57
CA SER A 11 -65.08 -15.74 20.94
C SER A 11 -64.27 -15.01 19.89
N ALA A 12 -63.59 -13.91 20.26
CA ALA A 12 -62.70 -13.20 19.44
C ALA A 12 -61.32 -13.93 19.43
N GLY A 13 -60.95 -14.45 18.27
CA GLY A 13 -59.61 -14.98 18.01
C GLY A 13 -58.54 -13.89 18.10
N LYS A 14 -57.47 -14.14 18.85
CA LYS A 14 -56.29 -13.30 18.93
C LYS A 14 -55.59 -13.23 17.55
N PRO A 15 -55.17 -12.05 17.07
CA PRO A 15 -54.36 -11.95 15.86
C PRO A 15 -52.98 -12.50 16.15
N GLY A 16 -52.56 -13.50 15.39
CA GLY A 16 -51.22 -14.05 15.39
C GLY A 16 -50.20 -12.97 14.91
N THR A 17 -49.27 -12.63 15.79
CA THR A 17 -48.12 -11.81 15.43
C THR A 17 -47.27 -12.55 14.39
N ALA A 18 -47.39 -12.16 13.13
CA ALA A 18 -46.46 -12.56 12.08
C ALA A 18 -45.06 -12.08 12.48
N ARG A 19 -44.23 -13.02 12.91
CA ARG A 19 -42.78 -12.80 13.08
C ARG A 19 -42.22 -12.35 11.73
N ARG A 20 -41.94 -11.04 11.59
CA ARG A 20 -41.11 -10.53 10.51
C ARG A 20 -39.79 -11.30 10.56
N ARG A 21 -39.54 -12.13 9.55
CA ARG A 21 -38.23 -12.69 9.28
C ARG A 21 -37.31 -11.48 9.15
N ALA A 22 -36.36 -11.35 10.10
CA ALA A 22 -35.26 -10.42 9.95
C ALA A 22 -34.62 -10.74 8.59
N GLY A 23 -34.67 -9.78 7.68
CA GLY A 23 -33.98 -9.88 6.39
C GLY A 23 -32.50 -10.15 6.68
N ARG A 24 -31.96 -11.13 5.98
CA ARG A 24 -30.51 -11.38 5.93
C ARG A 24 -29.86 -10.02 5.73
N PRO A 25 -28.84 -9.63 6.51
CA PRO A 25 -28.10 -8.39 6.24
C PRO A 25 -27.76 -8.39 4.76
N SER A 26 -28.05 -7.29 4.08
CA SER A 26 -27.64 -7.08 2.68
C SER A 26 -26.15 -7.42 2.64
N ALA A 27 -25.80 -8.54 2.03
CA ALA A 27 -24.40 -8.86 1.76
C ALA A 27 -23.84 -7.63 1.06
N ALA A 28 -22.85 -6.97 1.67
CA ALA A 28 -22.16 -5.86 1.02
C ALA A 28 -21.79 -6.35 -0.37
N LEU A 29 -22.17 -5.57 -1.40
CA LEU A 29 -21.88 -5.97 -2.77
C LEU A 29 -20.37 -6.18 -2.84
N LEU A 30 -19.96 -7.41 -3.20
CA LEU A 30 -18.54 -7.71 -3.38
C LEU A 30 -18.04 -6.85 -4.55
N ASP A 31 -17.11 -5.96 -4.28
CA ASP A 31 -16.49 -5.11 -5.27
C ASP A 31 -14.95 -5.17 -5.16
N LYS A 32 -14.28 -4.55 -6.12
CA LYS A 32 -12.81 -4.53 -6.15
C LYS A 32 -12.21 -3.86 -4.91
N ALA A 33 -12.83 -2.80 -4.39
CA ALA A 33 -12.33 -2.09 -3.21
C ALA A 33 -12.41 -2.97 -1.95
N GLY A 34 -13.53 -3.68 -1.74
CA GLY A 34 -13.68 -4.64 -0.64
C GLY A 34 -12.70 -5.81 -0.74
N ILE A 35 -12.47 -6.32 -1.97
CA ILE A 35 -11.46 -7.37 -2.22
C ILE A 35 -10.06 -6.88 -1.85
N THR A 36 -9.70 -5.67 -2.26
CA THR A 36 -8.38 -5.05 -1.98
C THR A 36 -8.17 -4.87 -0.49
N ALA A 37 -9.16 -4.30 0.22
CA ALA A 37 -9.07 -4.08 1.67
C ALA A 37 -8.91 -5.40 2.44
N ALA A 38 -9.72 -6.41 2.13
CA ALA A 38 -9.61 -7.73 2.75
C ALA A 38 -8.28 -8.43 2.44
N ALA A 39 -7.75 -8.26 1.22
CA ALA A 39 -6.44 -8.79 0.85
C ALA A 39 -5.32 -8.15 1.65
N LEU A 40 -5.31 -6.82 1.80
CA LEU A 40 -4.34 -6.09 2.61
C LEU A 40 -4.40 -6.51 4.09
N GLU A 41 -5.59 -6.60 4.68
CA GLU A 41 -5.75 -7.10 6.05
C GLU A 41 -5.22 -8.53 6.23
N LEU A 42 -5.50 -9.40 5.26
CA LEU A 42 -5.04 -10.79 5.30
C LEU A 42 -3.52 -10.87 5.20
N ILE A 43 -2.90 -10.06 4.33
CA ILE A 43 -1.45 -9.96 4.17
C ILE A 43 -0.80 -9.40 5.44
N ASN A 44 -1.34 -8.35 6.02
CA ASN A 44 -0.82 -7.75 7.25
C ASN A 44 -0.84 -8.73 8.43
N ARG A 45 -1.87 -9.58 8.52
CA ARG A 45 -1.99 -10.57 9.61
C ARG A 45 -1.18 -11.85 9.39
N LYS A 46 -1.01 -12.30 8.15
CA LYS A 46 -0.48 -13.64 7.83
C LYS A 46 0.71 -13.62 6.88
N GLY A 47 1.17 -12.45 6.49
CA GLY A 47 2.17 -12.28 5.44
C GLY A 47 1.62 -12.58 4.04
N TYR A 48 2.45 -12.33 3.04
CA TYR A 48 2.12 -12.57 1.62
C TYR A 48 1.73 -14.03 1.33
N ASP A 49 2.42 -14.99 1.94
CA ASP A 49 2.13 -16.43 1.75
C ASP A 49 0.77 -16.83 2.31
N GLY A 50 0.26 -16.09 3.29
CA GLY A 50 -1.07 -16.27 3.84
C GLY A 50 -2.22 -15.83 2.92
N LEU A 51 -1.94 -15.03 1.89
CA LEU A 51 -2.92 -14.63 0.88
C LEU A 51 -3.19 -15.81 -0.06
N THR A 52 -4.36 -16.43 0.10
CA THR A 52 -4.89 -17.47 -0.80
C THR A 52 -6.30 -17.11 -1.22
N MET A 53 -6.75 -17.56 -2.40
CA MET A 53 -8.11 -17.29 -2.88
C MET A 53 -9.18 -17.83 -1.91
N ALA A 54 -8.96 -19.01 -1.33
CA ALA A 54 -9.85 -19.58 -0.33
C ALA A 54 -9.85 -18.78 1.00
N GLY A 55 -8.66 -18.32 1.43
CA GLY A 55 -8.50 -17.46 2.60
C GLY A 55 -9.21 -16.13 2.43
N LEU A 56 -9.06 -15.50 1.25
CA LEU A 56 -9.70 -14.25 0.90
C LEU A 56 -11.24 -14.38 0.80
N ALA A 57 -11.75 -15.44 0.19
CA ALA A 57 -13.18 -15.70 0.14
C ALA A 57 -13.77 -15.88 1.54
N LYS A 58 -13.04 -16.58 2.45
CA LYS A 58 -13.43 -16.72 3.86
C LYS A 58 -13.43 -15.38 4.59
N GLU A 59 -12.44 -14.53 4.36
CA GLU A 59 -12.33 -13.20 4.95
C GLU A 59 -13.54 -12.32 4.57
N LEU A 60 -13.94 -12.41 3.32
CA LEU A 60 -15.06 -11.66 2.74
C LEU A 60 -16.45 -12.28 3.06
N ASP A 61 -16.50 -13.43 3.75
CA ASP A 61 -17.72 -14.20 4.01
C ASP A 61 -18.52 -14.50 2.73
N VAL A 62 -17.82 -14.88 1.65
CA VAL A 62 -18.41 -15.24 0.36
C VAL A 62 -18.01 -16.64 -0.09
N ALA A 63 -18.82 -17.23 -0.97
CA ALA A 63 -18.39 -18.45 -1.66
C ALA A 63 -17.20 -18.16 -2.59
N PRO A 64 -16.21 -19.06 -2.71
CA PRO A 64 -15.08 -18.87 -3.65
C PRO A 64 -15.53 -18.56 -5.08
N SER A 65 -16.63 -19.15 -5.56
CA SER A 65 -17.19 -18.86 -6.89
C SER A 65 -17.63 -17.40 -7.05
N ALA A 66 -18.10 -16.74 -5.99
CA ALA A 66 -18.45 -15.34 -6.04
C ALA A 66 -17.21 -14.45 -6.19
N LEU A 67 -16.11 -14.79 -5.50
CA LEU A 67 -14.83 -14.09 -5.64
C LEU A 67 -14.27 -14.22 -7.07
N TYR A 68 -14.35 -15.41 -7.67
CA TYR A 68 -13.87 -15.67 -9.02
C TYR A 68 -14.64 -14.91 -10.13
N ASN A 69 -15.81 -14.36 -9.83
CA ASN A 69 -16.53 -13.47 -10.76
C ASN A 69 -15.86 -12.07 -10.85
N HIS A 70 -15.00 -11.72 -9.91
CA HIS A 70 -14.32 -10.40 -9.84
C HIS A 70 -12.83 -10.48 -10.13
N VAL A 71 -12.17 -11.57 -9.74
CA VAL A 71 -10.73 -11.79 -9.88
C VAL A 71 -10.49 -13.26 -10.23
N ALA A 72 -9.77 -13.52 -11.32
CA ALA A 72 -9.55 -14.89 -11.80
C ALA A 72 -8.45 -15.63 -11.02
N ALA A 73 -7.49 -14.91 -10.45
CA ALA A 73 -6.34 -15.48 -9.75
C ALA A 73 -5.80 -14.58 -8.64
N LYS A 74 -4.94 -15.12 -7.79
CA LYS A 74 -4.18 -14.36 -6.77
C LYS A 74 -3.43 -13.16 -7.38
N ARG A 75 -2.93 -13.30 -8.62
CA ARG A 75 -2.25 -12.23 -9.34
C ARG A 75 -3.15 -11.02 -9.56
N ASP A 76 -4.42 -11.23 -9.93
CA ASP A 76 -5.37 -10.12 -10.16
C ASP A 76 -5.66 -9.38 -8.85
N VAL A 77 -5.73 -10.11 -7.73
CA VAL A 77 -5.84 -9.50 -6.39
C VAL A 77 -4.63 -8.63 -6.09
N LEU A 78 -3.42 -9.09 -6.43
CA LEU A 78 -2.18 -8.33 -6.22
C LEU A 78 -2.12 -7.08 -7.10
N LEU A 79 -2.61 -7.13 -8.34
CA LEU A 79 -2.73 -5.94 -9.20
C LEU A 79 -3.69 -4.90 -8.59
N LEU A 80 -4.82 -5.35 -8.01
CA LEU A 80 -5.72 -4.45 -7.29
C LEU A 80 -5.06 -3.82 -6.05
N VAL A 81 -4.27 -4.60 -5.31
CA VAL A 81 -3.53 -4.12 -4.14
C VAL A 81 -2.46 -3.10 -4.57
N GLU A 82 -1.67 -3.41 -5.60
CA GLU A 82 -0.67 -2.50 -6.15
C GLU A 82 -1.29 -1.19 -6.61
N ASP A 83 -2.33 -1.25 -7.43
CA ASP A 83 -3.04 -0.08 -7.95
C ASP A 83 -3.59 0.80 -6.81
N HIS A 84 -4.11 0.17 -5.76
CA HIS A 84 -4.55 0.87 -4.57
C HIS A 84 -3.41 1.54 -3.81
N LEU A 85 -2.31 0.82 -3.52
CA LEU A 85 -1.16 1.39 -2.80
C LEU A 85 -0.54 2.55 -3.60
N THR A 86 -0.42 2.40 -4.92
CA THR A 86 0.09 3.46 -5.79
C THR A 86 -0.83 4.70 -5.78
N SER A 87 -2.15 4.52 -5.64
CA SER A 87 -3.08 5.65 -5.51
C SER A 87 -2.88 6.50 -4.26
N LEU A 88 -2.18 5.99 -3.26
CA LEU A 88 -1.83 6.71 -2.03
C LEU A 88 -0.54 7.53 -2.15
N VAL A 89 0.21 7.32 -3.23
CA VAL A 89 1.47 8.05 -3.50
C VAL A 89 1.15 9.46 -3.97
N ASP A 90 1.72 10.45 -3.29
CA ASP A 90 1.51 11.85 -3.64
C ASP A 90 2.36 12.25 -4.86
N VAL A 91 1.70 12.79 -5.88
CA VAL A 91 2.30 13.33 -7.11
C VAL A 91 1.92 14.79 -7.35
N SER A 92 1.31 15.46 -6.36
CA SER A 92 0.70 16.78 -6.52
C SER A 92 1.70 17.91 -6.83
N ASP A 93 2.97 17.73 -6.47
CA ASP A 93 4.01 18.71 -6.72
C ASP A 93 4.50 18.70 -8.18
N PHE A 94 4.26 17.62 -8.95
CA PHE A 94 4.57 17.61 -10.37
C PHE A 94 3.70 18.63 -11.13
N GLY A 95 4.36 19.57 -11.83
CA GLY A 95 3.73 20.65 -12.56
C GLY A 95 3.42 21.90 -11.72
N SER A 96 3.64 21.87 -10.40
CA SER A 96 3.45 23.01 -9.50
C SER A 96 4.75 23.48 -8.81
N ALA A 97 5.72 22.60 -8.63
CA ALA A 97 7.02 22.86 -8.03
C ALA A 97 8.16 22.54 -9.01
N PRO A 98 9.41 22.99 -8.72
CA PRO A 98 10.60 22.52 -9.42
C PRO A 98 10.69 20.98 -9.41
N TRP A 99 11.19 20.40 -10.50
CA TRP A 99 11.29 18.94 -10.66
C TRP A 99 11.98 18.25 -9.48
N GLU A 100 13.04 18.84 -8.95
CA GLU A 100 13.81 18.31 -7.82
C GLU A 100 12.96 18.21 -6.55
N GLU A 101 12.10 19.18 -6.31
CA GLU A 101 11.18 19.19 -5.17
C GLU A 101 10.05 18.18 -5.39
N ALA A 102 9.48 18.14 -6.59
CA ALA A 102 8.43 17.19 -6.93
C ALA A 102 8.90 15.75 -6.80
N VAL A 103 10.11 15.41 -7.30
CA VAL A 103 10.71 14.07 -7.15
C VAL A 103 10.98 13.75 -5.68
N ARG A 104 11.43 14.73 -4.89
CA ARG A 104 11.69 14.53 -3.45
C ARG A 104 10.38 14.19 -2.72
N SER A 105 9.34 14.98 -2.89
CA SER A 105 8.02 14.74 -2.29
C SER A 105 7.44 13.39 -2.70
N TRP A 106 7.47 13.08 -4.01
CA TRP A 106 7.02 11.81 -4.55
C TRP A 106 7.77 10.61 -3.97
N ALA A 107 9.10 10.68 -3.93
CA ALA A 107 9.93 9.59 -3.43
C ALA A 107 9.72 9.31 -1.93
N TRP A 108 9.57 10.36 -1.12
CA TRP A 108 9.23 10.23 0.30
C TRP A 108 7.85 9.62 0.51
N SER A 109 6.84 10.10 -0.23
CA SER A 109 5.48 9.56 -0.18
C SER A 109 5.48 8.08 -0.59
N TYR A 110 6.12 7.74 -1.71
CA TYR A 110 6.20 6.38 -2.23
C TYR A 110 6.88 5.43 -1.22
N ARG A 111 8.04 5.82 -0.70
CA ARG A 111 8.75 5.05 0.33
C ARG A 111 7.87 4.81 1.56
N ASN A 112 7.20 5.84 2.06
CA ASN A 112 6.38 5.73 3.25
C ASN A 112 5.19 4.77 3.06
N VAL A 113 4.50 4.85 1.92
CA VAL A 113 3.42 3.91 1.58
C VAL A 113 3.94 2.47 1.58
N PHE A 114 5.06 2.19 0.92
CA PHE A 114 5.57 0.82 0.80
C PHE A 114 6.33 0.33 2.03
N ALA A 115 6.83 1.20 2.89
CA ALA A 115 7.41 0.81 4.17
C ALA A 115 6.41 0.14 5.12
N GLU A 116 5.12 0.48 5.00
CA GLU A 116 4.03 -0.19 5.73
C GLU A 116 3.67 -1.56 5.14
N HIS A 117 4.17 -1.87 3.92
CA HIS A 117 3.82 -3.05 3.14
C HIS A 117 5.03 -3.78 2.58
N THR A 118 6.17 -3.76 3.29
CA THR A 118 7.45 -4.35 2.83
C THR A 118 7.34 -5.79 2.33
N PRO A 119 6.52 -6.71 2.89
CA PRO A 119 6.38 -8.06 2.35
C PRO A 119 5.80 -8.13 0.93
N LEU A 120 5.19 -7.06 0.43
CA LEU A 120 4.63 -6.99 -0.92
C LEU A 120 5.63 -6.49 -1.97
N ILE A 121 6.68 -5.77 -1.58
CA ILE A 121 7.63 -5.16 -2.50
C ILE A 121 8.21 -6.16 -3.51
N PRO A 122 8.73 -7.36 -3.12
CA PRO A 122 9.32 -8.29 -4.08
C PRO A 122 8.33 -8.82 -5.11
N VAL A 123 7.05 -8.77 -4.79
CA VAL A 123 5.97 -9.26 -5.66
C VAL A 123 5.48 -8.14 -6.57
N ILE A 124 5.23 -6.97 -6.01
CA ILE A 124 4.73 -5.79 -6.73
C ILE A 124 5.77 -5.28 -7.73
N ALA A 125 7.05 -5.20 -7.35
CA ALA A 125 8.13 -4.70 -8.20
C ALA A 125 8.30 -5.45 -9.54
N VAL A 126 7.63 -6.60 -9.73
CA VAL A 126 7.68 -7.39 -10.96
C VAL A 126 6.30 -7.60 -11.59
N LEU A 127 5.25 -6.97 -11.07
CA LEU A 127 3.93 -7.01 -11.68
C LEU A 127 3.88 -6.08 -12.90
N PRO A 128 3.18 -6.47 -13.97
CA PRO A 128 2.94 -5.57 -15.08
C PRO A 128 1.90 -4.53 -14.70
N VAL A 129 2.10 -3.30 -15.07
CA VAL A 129 1.17 -2.18 -14.84
C VAL A 129 -0.08 -2.20 -15.75
N THR A 130 -0.28 -3.28 -16.49
CA THR A 130 -1.43 -3.46 -17.40
C THR A 130 -2.71 -3.49 -16.57
N ASP A 131 -3.70 -2.70 -16.97
CA ASP A 131 -5.01 -2.59 -16.32
C ASP A 131 -4.98 -2.06 -14.85
N ALA A 132 -3.91 -1.33 -14.49
CA ALA A 132 -3.74 -0.64 -13.22
C ALA A 132 -3.91 0.89 -13.42
N PRO A 133 -5.15 1.42 -13.39
CA PRO A 133 -5.43 2.80 -13.79
C PRO A 133 -4.78 3.85 -12.89
N GLN A 134 -4.67 3.62 -11.59
CA GLN A 134 -4.06 4.57 -10.65
C GLN A 134 -2.53 4.57 -10.82
N THR A 135 -1.94 3.39 -10.97
CA THR A 135 -0.52 3.22 -11.25
C THR A 135 -0.13 3.89 -12.57
N LEU A 136 -0.93 3.69 -13.63
CA LEU A 136 -0.70 4.34 -14.92
C LEU A 136 -0.86 5.86 -14.83
N ALA A 137 -1.85 6.38 -14.06
CA ALA A 137 -2.03 7.81 -13.85
C ALA A 137 -0.85 8.43 -13.09
N MET A 138 -0.30 7.75 -12.09
CA MET A 138 0.91 8.17 -11.40
C MET A 138 2.09 8.25 -12.38
N TYR A 139 2.34 7.20 -13.17
CA TYR A 139 3.43 7.19 -14.14
C TYR A 139 3.28 8.26 -15.22
N GLU A 140 2.06 8.54 -15.68
CA GLU A 140 1.81 9.63 -16.63
C GLU A 140 2.17 10.98 -16.04
N THR A 141 1.75 11.26 -14.80
CA THR A 141 2.05 12.51 -14.10
C THR A 141 3.56 12.67 -13.88
N VAL A 142 4.23 11.64 -13.39
CA VAL A 142 5.69 11.64 -13.16
C VAL A 142 6.44 11.80 -14.48
N SER A 143 6.07 11.03 -15.52
CA SER A 143 6.70 11.12 -16.85
C SER A 143 6.57 12.51 -17.44
N LYS A 144 5.39 13.11 -17.34
CA LYS A 144 5.17 14.50 -17.77
C LYS A 144 6.09 15.46 -17.02
N GLY A 145 6.22 15.30 -15.70
CA GLY A 145 7.11 16.14 -14.89
C GLY A 145 8.59 16.06 -15.33
N PHE A 146 9.05 14.86 -15.70
CA PHE A 146 10.41 14.67 -16.24
C PHE A 146 10.57 15.36 -17.61
N LEU A 147 9.60 15.18 -18.51
CA LEU A 147 9.62 15.81 -19.84
C LEU A 147 9.60 17.33 -19.75
N ASP A 148 8.71 17.89 -18.92
CA ASP A 148 8.62 19.35 -18.68
C ASP A 148 9.92 19.93 -18.10
N ALA A 149 10.67 19.11 -17.30
CA ALA A 149 11.98 19.49 -16.78
C ALA A 149 13.15 19.34 -17.79
N GLY A 150 12.87 18.93 -19.02
CA GLY A 150 13.88 18.84 -20.09
C GLY A 150 14.62 17.51 -20.19
N PHE A 151 14.11 16.43 -19.57
CA PHE A 151 14.68 15.10 -19.76
C PHE A 151 14.42 14.57 -21.18
N PRO A 152 15.40 13.94 -21.84
CA PRO A 152 15.14 13.22 -23.09
C PRO A 152 14.12 12.10 -22.89
N GLN A 153 13.18 11.97 -23.80
CA GLN A 153 12.05 11.01 -23.67
C GLN A 153 12.54 9.56 -23.49
N ASP A 154 13.65 9.17 -24.11
CA ASP A 154 14.25 7.84 -24.00
C ASP A 154 14.92 7.59 -22.63
N ARG A 155 15.08 8.61 -21.80
CA ARG A 155 15.66 8.51 -20.45
C ARG A 155 14.63 8.47 -19.34
N VAL A 156 13.39 8.91 -19.60
CA VAL A 156 12.35 9.05 -18.55
C VAL A 156 12.11 7.75 -17.81
N VAL A 157 11.79 6.66 -18.52
CA VAL A 157 11.47 5.36 -17.87
C VAL A 157 12.67 4.84 -17.08
N SER A 158 13.88 4.91 -17.63
CA SER A 158 15.07 4.45 -16.90
C SER A 158 15.34 5.24 -15.65
N SER A 159 15.06 6.56 -15.65
CA SER A 159 15.21 7.43 -14.48
C SER A 159 14.17 7.11 -13.40
N ILE A 160 12.92 6.87 -13.79
CA ILE A 160 11.85 6.42 -12.88
C ILE A 160 12.24 5.08 -12.24
N VAL A 161 12.64 4.09 -13.03
CA VAL A 161 13.05 2.77 -12.53
C VAL A 161 14.25 2.86 -11.57
N ALA A 162 15.21 3.75 -11.83
CA ALA A 162 16.33 3.95 -10.92
C ALA A 162 15.88 4.50 -9.56
N LEU A 163 14.95 5.47 -9.56
CA LEU A 163 14.37 6.01 -8.33
C LEU A 163 13.53 4.97 -7.60
N GLU A 164 12.66 4.23 -8.29
CA GLU A 164 11.81 3.19 -7.68
C GLU A 164 12.64 2.07 -7.06
N SER A 165 13.70 1.63 -7.73
CA SER A 165 14.62 0.62 -7.19
C SER A 165 15.26 1.09 -5.88
N PHE A 166 15.64 2.37 -5.79
CA PHE A 166 16.16 2.98 -4.58
C PHE A 166 15.07 3.12 -3.51
N ILE A 167 13.89 3.61 -3.88
CA ILE A 167 12.73 3.78 -2.98
C ILE A 167 12.34 2.44 -2.34
N PHE A 168 12.17 1.38 -3.13
CA PHE A 168 11.82 0.05 -2.63
C PHE A 168 12.90 -0.53 -1.71
N GLY A 169 14.18 -0.39 -2.06
CA GLY A 169 15.28 -0.80 -1.20
C GLY A 169 15.25 -0.07 0.15
N SER A 170 15.07 1.25 0.11
CA SER A 170 15.01 2.09 1.31
C SER A 170 13.77 1.84 2.16
N ALA A 171 12.66 1.39 1.57
CA ALA A 171 11.46 1.04 2.33
C ALA A 171 11.70 -0.15 3.28
N TYR A 172 12.57 -1.09 2.93
CA TYR A 172 12.97 -2.19 3.82
C TYR A 172 13.75 -1.68 5.03
N ASP A 173 14.61 -0.68 4.85
CA ASP A 173 15.47 -0.16 5.92
C ASP A 173 14.67 0.49 7.05
N VAL A 174 13.43 0.92 6.79
CA VAL A 174 12.54 1.50 7.83
C VAL A 174 12.27 0.53 8.97
N THR A 175 12.24 -0.77 8.68
CA THR A 175 11.98 -1.85 9.63
C THR A 175 13.25 -2.58 10.07
N ALA A 176 14.42 -2.14 9.62
CA ALA A 176 15.69 -2.75 9.98
C ALA A 176 15.97 -2.57 11.49
N PRO A 177 16.54 -3.57 12.18
CA PRO A 177 16.96 -3.45 13.56
C PRO A 177 18.00 -2.31 13.72
N GLU A 178 17.94 -1.59 14.84
CA GLU A 178 18.89 -0.49 15.11
C GLU A 178 20.35 -0.95 15.18
N ASP A 179 20.58 -2.20 15.58
CA ASP A 179 21.89 -2.83 15.74
C ASP A 179 22.39 -3.57 14.48
N ILE A 180 21.71 -3.43 13.34
CA ILE A 180 22.01 -4.16 12.09
C ILE A 180 23.49 -4.02 11.63
N PHE A 181 24.14 -2.93 12.01
CA PHE A 181 25.54 -2.64 11.67
C PHE A 181 26.51 -2.87 12.84
N GLU A 182 26.09 -3.45 13.95
CA GLU A 182 27.00 -3.75 15.05
C GLU A 182 27.95 -4.89 14.69
N ALA A 183 29.24 -4.62 14.80
CA ALA A 183 30.30 -5.58 14.47
C ALA A 183 30.50 -6.66 15.58
N GLY A 184 29.90 -6.51 16.73
CA GLY A 184 30.01 -7.46 17.86
C GLY A 184 31.46 -7.77 18.23
N SER A 185 31.79 -9.05 18.35
CA SER A 185 33.16 -9.51 18.65
C SER A 185 34.20 -9.21 17.57
N MET A 186 33.76 -8.85 16.35
CA MET A 186 34.64 -8.53 15.22
C MET A 186 35.06 -7.05 15.18
N ALA A 187 34.57 -6.20 16.12
CA ALA A 187 34.83 -4.77 16.13
C ALA A 187 36.34 -4.41 16.09
N GLY A 188 37.19 -5.23 16.75
CA GLY A 188 38.64 -5.05 16.69
C GLY A 188 39.28 -5.35 15.34
N ASN A 189 38.66 -6.18 14.53
CA ASN A 189 39.10 -6.56 13.20
C ASN A 189 38.54 -5.63 12.09
N THR A 190 37.58 -4.74 12.44
CA THR A 190 36.91 -3.82 11.51
C THR A 190 36.95 -2.38 12.02
N PRO A 191 38.16 -1.82 12.28
CA PRO A 191 38.28 -0.53 12.97
C PRO A 191 37.64 0.64 12.20
N ASN A 192 37.77 0.68 10.90
CA ASN A 192 37.20 1.76 10.07
C ASN A 192 35.67 1.69 10.05
N PHE A 193 35.09 0.50 9.85
CA PHE A 193 33.64 0.30 9.86
C PHE A 193 33.05 0.61 11.24
N THR A 194 33.66 0.07 12.29
CA THR A 194 33.24 0.30 13.68
C THR A 194 33.29 1.80 14.05
N ALA A 195 34.34 2.52 13.60
CA ALA A 195 34.43 3.97 13.82
C ALA A 195 33.35 4.74 13.06
N ALA A 196 33.04 4.35 11.81
CA ALA A 196 31.98 4.96 11.00
C ALA A 196 30.59 4.75 11.64
N VAL A 197 30.28 3.53 12.10
CA VAL A 197 29.01 3.23 12.81
C VAL A 197 28.87 4.09 14.08
N ARG A 198 29.91 4.19 14.90
CA ARG A 198 29.90 5.04 16.09
C ARG A 198 29.69 6.52 15.76
N SER A 199 30.35 7.02 14.72
CA SER A 199 30.20 8.41 14.27
C SER A 199 28.80 8.70 13.75
N ALA A 200 28.17 7.76 13.01
CA ALA A 200 26.79 7.89 12.56
C ALA A 200 25.81 7.91 13.75
N ALA A 201 25.98 7.01 14.72
CA ALA A 201 25.15 6.98 15.92
C ALA A 201 25.27 8.28 16.75
N ALA A 202 26.49 8.82 16.91
CA ALA A 202 26.72 10.08 17.61
C ALA A 202 26.03 11.27 16.91
N ARG A 203 26.06 11.32 15.58
CA ARG A 203 25.37 12.35 14.80
C ARG A 203 23.85 12.26 14.97
N ASN A 204 23.26 11.05 14.88
CA ASN A 204 21.82 10.85 15.06
C ASN A 204 21.35 11.33 16.44
N VAL A 205 22.16 11.14 17.49
CA VAL A 205 21.84 11.67 18.83
C VAL A 205 21.88 13.19 18.87
N ALA A 206 22.84 13.82 18.14
CA ALA A 206 23.00 15.28 18.14
C ALA A 206 21.95 16.02 17.31
N GLU A 207 21.50 15.42 16.20
CA GLU A 207 20.53 16.02 15.26
C GLU A 207 19.07 15.77 15.66
N GLY A 208 18.82 14.94 16.67
CA GLY A 208 17.48 14.62 17.17
C GLY A 208 16.96 13.25 16.70
N PRO A 209 15.69 12.90 16.98
CA PRO A 209 15.16 11.55 16.78
C PRO A 209 14.83 11.22 15.32
N GLY A 210 15.74 11.49 14.38
CA GLY A 210 15.64 10.98 12.99
C GLY A 210 15.95 9.48 12.98
N ARG A 211 15.17 8.70 12.21
CA ARG A 211 15.49 7.29 12.00
C ARG A 211 16.76 7.20 11.14
N PRO A 212 17.72 6.33 11.45
CA PRO A 212 18.89 6.13 10.59
C PRO A 212 18.56 5.86 9.12
N ALA A 213 17.47 5.12 8.88
CA ALA A 213 16.94 4.85 7.56
C ALA A 213 16.49 6.13 6.80
N ASP A 214 15.98 7.14 7.50
CA ASP A 214 15.55 8.40 6.88
C ASP A 214 16.77 9.22 6.43
N VAL A 215 17.82 9.26 7.25
CA VAL A 215 19.09 9.94 6.92
C VAL A 215 19.76 9.29 5.71
N ALA A 216 19.79 7.96 5.66
CA ALA A 216 20.33 7.21 4.53
C ALA A 216 19.51 7.44 3.25
N PHE A 217 18.19 7.45 3.38
CA PHE A 217 17.30 7.72 2.26
C PHE A 217 17.48 9.13 1.71
N GLU A 218 17.49 10.14 2.55
CA GLU A 218 17.68 11.53 2.14
C GLU A 218 19.01 11.72 1.42
N LEU A 219 20.11 11.20 1.99
CA LEU A 219 21.44 11.28 1.36
C LEU A 219 21.46 10.64 -0.04
N GLY A 220 20.89 9.43 -0.16
CA GLY A 220 20.86 8.70 -1.43
C GLY A 220 19.92 9.35 -2.45
N LEU A 221 18.76 9.84 -2.00
CA LEU A 221 17.79 10.53 -2.84
C LEU A 221 18.38 11.83 -3.45
N GLU A 222 19.03 12.66 -2.63
CA GLU A 222 19.68 13.89 -3.11
C GLU A 222 20.80 13.60 -4.11
N ALA A 223 21.57 12.54 -3.90
CA ALA A 223 22.59 12.11 -4.86
C ALA A 223 21.96 11.66 -6.19
N LEU A 224 20.84 10.93 -6.15
CA LEU A 224 20.10 10.51 -7.34
C LEU A 224 19.48 11.71 -8.07
N ILE A 225 18.81 12.61 -7.36
CA ILE A 225 18.20 13.82 -7.93
C ILE A 225 19.28 14.66 -8.64
N SER A 226 20.41 14.91 -7.97
CA SER A 226 21.51 15.65 -8.55
C SER A 226 22.11 14.97 -9.78
N GLY A 227 22.35 13.65 -9.71
CA GLY A 227 22.89 12.85 -10.81
C GLY A 227 21.96 12.78 -12.01
N LEU A 228 20.67 12.54 -11.77
CA LEU A 228 19.64 12.51 -12.83
C LEU A 228 19.47 13.92 -13.44
N GLY A 229 19.47 14.97 -12.62
CA GLY A 229 19.39 16.35 -13.10
C GLY A 229 20.46 16.72 -14.12
N ALA A 230 21.65 16.11 -14.04
CA ALA A 230 22.71 16.30 -15.02
C ALA A 230 22.44 15.64 -16.39
N LEU A 231 21.39 14.81 -16.51
CA LEU A 231 20.98 14.16 -17.77
C LEU A 231 20.00 15.01 -18.59
N ARG A 232 19.59 16.17 -18.08
CA ARG A 232 18.73 17.13 -18.81
C ARG A 232 19.51 17.71 -20.01
N GLY A 233 18.84 17.93 -21.10
CA GLY A 233 19.39 18.51 -22.32
C GLY A 233 19.59 20.02 -22.22
#